data_b007b6b3acb7bec2bad1a292e494c96e
#
_entry.id   b007b6b3acb7bec2bad1a292e494c96e
#
_cell.length_a   1.000
_cell.length_b   1.000
_cell.length_c   1.000
_cell.angle_alpha   90.00
_cell.angle_beta   90.00
_cell.angle_gamma   90.00
#
_symmetry.space_group_name_H-M   'P 1'
#
loop_
_entity.id
_entity.type
_entity.pdbx_description
1 polymer ?
#
loop_
_entity_poly.entity_id
_entity_poly.type
_entity_poly.pdbx_seq_one_letter_code
_entity_poly.pdbx_strand_id
1 'polypeptide(L)'
;MIRKFSNGYELNSKILDGINKLADNVATTLGPKGRNVILFHKEQGVPVITKDGVTVAKFVELEDPFENVGAQIVKQAAEQSATRAGDGTTTATVLTRAILQRAQKYLTAGVSPIEIKRGMDKASEAIVDKLKEI
;
A
#
# COMPACT_ATOMS: atom_id res chain seq x y z
N MET A 1 -11.38 -10.88 26.05
CA MET A 1 -10.71 -10.49 24.79
C MET A 1 -11.31 -11.30 23.65
N ILE A 2 -11.95 -10.64 22.72
CA ILE A 2 -12.53 -11.30 21.53
C ILE A 2 -11.38 -11.52 20.51
N ARG A 3 -11.12 -12.79 20.17
CA ARG A 3 -10.18 -13.14 19.11
C ARG A 3 -10.94 -13.25 17.79
N LYS A 4 -10.45 -12.54 16.77
CA LYS A 4 -11.00 -12.63 15.40
C LYS A 4 -10.05 -13.47 14.54
N PHE A 5 -10.58 -14.25 13.62
CA PHE A 5 -9.81 -14.97 12.63
C PHE A 5 -10.51 -14.87 11.27
N SER A 6 -9.73 -14.94 10.20
CA SER A 6 -10.18 -15.05 8.82
C SER A 6 -9.14 -15.81 8.03
N ASN A 7 -9.54 -16.45 6.94
CA ASN A 7 -8.65 -17.21 6.07
C ASN A 7 -9.14 -17.20 4.61
N GLY A 8 -8.32 -17.78 3.72
CA GLY A 8 -8.67 -18.04 2.33
C GLY A 8 -9.06 -16.78 1.55
N TYR A 9 -10.06 -16.93 0.68
CA TYR A 9 -10.51 -15.87 -0.22
C TYR A 9 -11.02 -14.62 0.53
N GLU A 10 -11.77 -14.82 1.60
CA GLU A 10 -12.32 -13.72 2.41
C GLU A 10 -11.20 -12.86 3.00
N LEU A 11 -10.17 -13.48 3.58
CA LEU A 11 -9.01 -12.77 4.13
C LEU A 11 -8.28 -12.00 3.03
N ASN A 12 -7.99 -12.65 1.90
CA ASN A 12 -7.29 -12.02 0.78
C ASN A 12 -8.07 -10.82 0.21
N SER A 13 -9.39 -10.93 0.12
CA SER A 13 -10.25 -9.83 -0.32
C SER A 13 -10.18 -8.64 0.65
N LYS A 14 -10.27 -8.89 1.96
CA LYS A 14 -10.17 -7.83 2.98
C LYS A 14 -8.80 -7.15 2.98
N ILE A 15 -7.72 -7.92 2.86
CA ILE A 15 -6.37 -7.36 2.75
C ILE A 15 -6.27 -6.44 1.52
N LEU A 16 -6.77 -6.87 0.37
CA LEU A 16 -6.76 -6.08 -0.84
C LEU A 16 -7.62 -4.82 -0.73
N ASP A 17 -8.77 -4.89 -0.07
CA ASP A 17 -9.63 -3.73 0.20
C ASP A 17 -8.89 -2.70 1.08
N GLY A 18 -8.19 -3.15 2.09
CA GLY A 18 -7.35 -2.29 2.93
C GLY A 18 -6.22 -1.61 2.16
N ILE A 19 -5.55 -2.36 1.28
CA ILE A 19 -4.53 -1.84 0.37
C ILE A 19 -5.13 -0.74 -0.53
N ASN A 20 -6.29 -0.99 -1.12
CA ASN A 20 -6.94 -0.04 -2.01
C ASN A 20 -7.37 1.22 -1.26
N LYS A 21 -8.01 1.09 -0.10
CA LYS A 21 -8.47 2.22 0.71
C LYS A 21 -7.33 3.17 1.07
N LEU A 22 -6.17 2.64 1.48
CA LEU A 22 -5.02 3.48 1.79
C LEU A 22 -4.41 4.07 0.51
N ALA A 23 -4.17 3.24 -0.49
CA ALA A 23 -3.52 3.67 -1.72
C ALA A 23 -4.31 4.71 -2.51
N ASP A 24 -5.65 4.64 -2.51
CA ASP A 24 -6.51 5.64 -3.14
C ASP A 24 -6.35 7.02 -2.49
N ASN A 25 -6.31 7.06 -1.16
CA ASN A 25 -6.10 8.31 -0.43
C ASN A 25 -4.71 8.91 -0.70
N VAL A 26 -3.67 8.10 -0.70
CA VAL A 26 -2.30 8.55 -0.98
C VAL A 26 -2.13 8.97 -2.45
N ALA A 27 -2.71 8.21 -3.39
CA ALA A 27 -2.61 8.47 -4.82
C ALA A 27 -3.22 9.82 -5.24
N THR A 28 -4.18 10.35 -4.48
CA THR A 28 -4.76 11.68 -4.75
C THR A 28 -3.74 12.80 -4.64
N THR A 29 -2.64 12.59 -3.93
CA THR A 29 -1.55 13.57 -3.75
C THR A 29 -0.50 13.52 -4.86
N LEU A 30 -0.60 12.59 -5.82
CA LEU A 30 0.43 12.33 -6.84
C LEU A 30 0.52 13.43 -7.89
N GLY A 31 1.75 13.88 -8.11
CA GLY A 31 2.12 14.71 -9.26
C GLY A 31 1.62 16.15 -9.21
N PRO A 32 1.77 16.89 -10.33
CA PRO A 32 1.45 18.32 -10.39
C PRO A 32 -0.03 18.66 -10.16
N LYS A 33 -0.92 17.71 -10.47
CA LYS A 33 -2.36 17.81 -10.23
C LYS A 33 -2.79 17.19 -8.90
N GLY A 34 -1.83 16.82 -8.05
CA GLY A 34 -2.10 16.26 -6.73
C GLY A 34 -2.95 17.21 -5.89
N ARG A 35 -3.91 16.62 -5.16
CA ARG A 35 -4.87 17.35 -4.33
C ARG A 35 -4.49 17.29 -2.86
N ASN A 36 -4.98 18.25 -2.09
CA ASN A 36 -4.92 18.18 -0.64
C ASN A 36 -5.86 17.08 -0.13
N VAL A 37 -5.43 16.41 0.92
CA VAL A 37 -6.25 15.49 1.69
C VAL A 37 -6.54 16.14 3.05
N ILE A 38 -7.78 16.04 3.49
CA ILE A 38 -8.20 16.47 4.83
C ILE A 38 -8.21 15.23 5.72
N LEU A 39 -7.37 15.26 6.75
CA LEU A 39 -7.26 14.22 7.75
C LEU A 39 -7.97 14.68 9.01
N PHE A 40 -8.95 13.91 9.47
CA PHE A 40 -9.71 14.26 10.68
C PHE A 40 -9.56 13.17 11.73
N HIS A 41 -9.02 13.55 12.90
CA HIS A 41 -8.92 12.68 14.05
C HIS A 41 -10.04 13.02 15.04
N LYS A 42 -10.92 12.04 15.31
CA LYS A 42 -12.10 12.25 16.18
C LYS A 42 -11.77 12.80 17.55
N GLU A 43 -10.65 12.39 18.13
CA GLU A 43 -10.24 12.77 19.48
C GLU A 43 -9.58 14.17 19.56
N GLN A 44 -8.93 14.60 18.47
CA GLN A 44 -8.18 15.87 18.45
C GLN A 44 -9.02 17.05 17.93
N GLY A 45 -10.13 16.77 17.25
CA GLY A 45 -11.11 17.78 16.82
C GLY A 45 -10.63 18.77 15.75
N VAL A 46 -9.33 18.77 15.41
CA VAL A 46 -8.74 19.71 14.45
C VAL A 46 -8.34 18.94 13.18
N PRO A 47 -8.86 19.31 12.00
CA PRO A 47 -8.46 18.69 10.75
C PRO A 47 -7.05 19.13 10.34
N VAL A 48 -6.29 18.18 9.80
CA VAL A 48 -4.99 18.43 9.17
C VAL A 48 -5.17 18.38 7.65
N ILE A 49 -4.77 19.44 6.96
CA ILE A 49 -4.80 19.52 5.49
C ILE A 49 -3.37 19.31 4.99
N THR A 50 -3.19 18.31 4.13
CA THR A 50 -1.86 17.97 3.62
C THR A 50 -1.89 17.50 2.16
N LYS A 51 -0.79 17.71 1.45
CA LYS A 51 -0.48 17.06 0.15
C LYS A 51 0.58 15.97 0.29
N ASP A 52 1.15 15.83 1.49
CA ASP A 52 2.22 14.88 1.72
C ASP A 52 1.69 13.46 1.85
N GLY A 53 2.07 12.60 0.89
CA GLY A 53 1.64 11.21 0.86
C GLY A 53 2.11 10.39 2.07
N VAL A 54 3.27 10.72 2.66
CA VAL A 54 3.76 10.08 3.90
C VAL A 54 2.83 10.36 5.06
N THR A 55 2.44 11.62 5.22
CA THR A 55 1.53 12.05 6.28
C THR A 55 0.16 11.38 6.13
N VAL A 56 -0.37 11.32 4.89
CA VAL A 56 -1.62 10.62 4.61
C VAL A 56 -1.50 9.13 4.95
N ALA A 57 -0.43 8.47 4.49
CA ALA A 57 -0.23 7.05 4.75
C ALA A 57 -0.14 6.72 6.25
N LYS A 58 0.59 7.54 7.01
CA LYS A 58 0.73 7.34 8.46
C LYS A 58 -0.58 7.53 9.21
N PHE A 59 -1.43 8.42 8.74
CA PHE A 59 -2.69 8.76 9.39
C PHE A 59 -3.76 7.68 9.23
N VAL A 60 -3.79 6.97 8.09
CA VAL A 60 -4.84 6.00 7.79
C VAL A 60 -4.77 4.81 8.74
N GLU A 61 -5.85 4.59 9.47
CA GLU A 61 -6.11 3.40 10.28
C GLU A 61 -7.54 2.93 10.02
N LEU A 62 -7.71 1.63 9.76
CA LEU A 62 -8.99 1.05 9.37
C LEU A 62 -9.60 0.28 10.54
N GLU A 63 -10.92 0.37 10.68
CA GLU A 63 -11.66 -0.29 11.78
C GLU A 63 -11.65 -1.81 11.68
N ASP A 64 -11.75 -2.37 10.45
CA ASP A 64 -11.62 -3.81 10.26
C ASP A 64 -10.15 -4.23 10.39
N PRO A 65 -9.80 -5.12 11.34
CA PRO A 65 -8.42 -5.50 11.59
C PRO A 65 -7.75 -6.20 10.41
N PHE A 66 -8.51 -6.91 9.56
CA PHE A 66 -7.96 -7.59 8.40
C PHE A 66 -7.72 -6.63 7.23
N GLU A 67 -8.62 -5.68 7.02
CA GLU A 67 -8.37 -4.57 6.09
C GLU A 67 -7.17 -3.73 6.56
N ASN A 68 -7.07 -3.50 7.87
CA ASN A 68 -5.95 -2.74 8.43
C ASN A 68 -4.59 -3.42 8.20
N VAL A 69 -4.54 -4.76 8.17
CA VAL A 69 -3.33 -5.50 7.75
C VAL A 69 -2.89 -5.07 6.35
N GLY A 70 -3.81 -4.99 5.39
CA GLY A 70 -3.54 -4.52 4.04
C GLY A 70 -3.01 -3.08 4.02
N ALA A 71 -3.63 -2.18 4.77
CA ALA A 71 -3.16 -0.81 4.92
C ALA A 71 -1.75 -0.74 5.50
N GLN A 72 -1.42 -1.56 6.51
CA GLN A 72 -0.08 -1.61 7.12
C GLN A 72 1.01 -2.07 6.13
N ILE A 73 0.70 -3.01 5.24
CA ILE A 73 1.65 -3.45 4.19
C ILE A 73 2.05 -2.27 3.30
N VAL A 74 1.08 -1.49 2.85
CA VAL A 74 1.33 -0.31 2.01
C VAL A 74 2.06 0.79 2.80
N LYS A 75 1.69 1.00 4.07
CA LYS A 75 2.41 1.92 4.96
C LYS A 75 3.89 1.61 5.05
N GLN A 76 4.24 0.35 5.29
CA GLN A 76 5.64 -0.08 5.39
C GLN A 76 6.43 0.23 4.11
N ALA A 77 5.85 -0.03 2.93
CA ALA A 77 6.48 0.29 1.66
C ALA A 77 6.71 1.80 1.49
N ALA A 78 5.72 2.60 1.84
CA ALA A 78 5.79 4.06 1.80
C ALA A 78 6.85 4.61 2.75
N GLU A 79 6.90 4.12 3.99
CA GLU A 79 7.87 4.53 5.01
C GLU A 79 9.30 4.13 4.64
N GLN A 80 9.49 2.95 4.05
CA GLN A 80 10.81 2.54 3.57
C GLN A 80 11.33 3.42 2.44
N SER A 81 10.47 3.83 1.51
CA SER A 81 10.84 4.78 0.46
C SER A 81 11.24 6.13 1.05
N ALA A 82 10.45 6.65 1.97
CA ALA A 82 10.75 7.91 2.66
C ALA A 82 12.07 7.85 3.44
N THR A 83 12.31 6.75 4.16
CA THR A 83 13.51 6.59 5.02
C THR A 83 14.78 6.39 4.20
N ARG A 84 14.72 5.61 3.11
CA ARG A 84 15.91 5.24 2.32
C ARG A 84 16.25 6.25 1.23
N ALA A 85 15.23 6.81 0.59
CA ALA A 85 15.38 7.71 -0.55
C ALA A 85 14.97 9.16 -0.24
N GLY A 86 14.24 9.40 0.85
CA GLY A 86 13.72 10.73 1.20
C GLY A 86 12.59 11.22 0.28
N ASP A 87 12.17 10.41 -0.69
CA ASP A 87 11.17 10.75 -1.70
C ASP A 87 10.50 9.50 -2.27
N GLY A 88 9.54 9.69 -3.19
CA GLY A 88 8.91 8.61 -3.93
C GLY A 88 7.84 7.83 -3.14
N THR A 89 7.38 8.32 -2.00
CA THR A 89 6.39 7.67 -1.13
C THR A 89 5.10 7.35 -1.86
N THR A 90 4.55 8.33 -2.59
CA THR A 90 3.30 8.14 -3.34
C THR A 90 3.49 7.15 -4.49
N THR A 91 4.63 7.24 -5.19
CA THR A 91 5.00 6.28 -6.24
C THR A 91 5.13 4.86 -5.69
N ALA A 92 5.84 4.68 -4.58
CA ALA A 92 5.98 3.38 -3.91
C ALA A 92 4.61 2.79 -3.51
N THR A 93 3.71 3.62 -3.00
CA THR A 93 2.33 3.24 -2.63
C THR A 93 1.55 2.74 -3.84
N VAL A 94 1.56 3.49 -4.94
CA VAL A 94 0.83 3.15 -6.17
C VAL A 94 1.39 1.87 -6.81
N LEU A 95 2.73 1.73 -6.83
CA LEU A 95 3.38 0.52 -7.34
C LEU A 95 3.08 -0.71 -6.47
N THR A 96 3.13 -0.58 -5.16
CA THR A 96 2.78 -1.66 -4.22
C THR A 96 1.36 -2.15 -4.47
N ARG A 97 0.38 -1.25 -4.58
CA ARG A 97 -1.00 -1.60 -4.94
C ARG A 97 -1.08 -2.33 -6.27
N ALA A 98 -0.44 -1.81 -7.32
CA ALA A 98 -0.49 -2.41 -8.65
C ALA A 98 0.08 -3.83 -8.66
N ILE A 99 1.21 -4.05 -7.98
CA ILE A 99 1.84 -5.36 -7.85
C ILE A 99 0.92 -6.34 -7.12
N LEU A 100 0.35 -5.93 -5.98
CA LEU A 100 -0.51 -6.79 -5.17
C LEU A 100 -1.83 -7.12 -5.86
N GLN A 101 -2.43 -6.16 -6.56
CA GLN A 101 -3.63 -6.41 -7.38
C GLN A 101 -3.34 -7.42 -8.52
N ARG A 102 -2.17 -7.33 -9.15
CA ARG A 102 -1.76 -8.30 -10.17
C ARG A 102 -1.48 -9.67 -9.58
N ALA A 103 -0.76 -9.72 -8.46
CA ALA A 103 -0.48 -10.97 -7.75
C ALA A 103 -1.77 -11.70 -7.34
N GLN A 104 -2.79 -10.97 -6.89
CA GLN A 104 -4.08 -11.55 -6.50
C GLN A 104 -4.75 -12.31 -7.66
N LYS A 105 -4.64 -11.82 -8.88
CA LYS A 105 -5.20 -12.53 -10.06
C LYS A 105 -4.55 -13.90 -10.26
N TYR A 106 -3.24 -14.00 -10.08
CA TYR A 106 -2.51 -15.26 -10.19
C TYR A 106 -2.83 -16.20 -9.02
N LEU A 107 -2.95 -15.67 -7.80
CA LEU A 107 -3.37 -16.44 -6.63
C LEU A 107 -4.76 -17.05 -6.84
N THR A 108 -5.71 -16.27 -7.33
CA THR A 108 -7.08 -16.72 -7.64
C THR A 108 -7.09 -17.78 -8.75
N ALA A 109 -6.16 -17.70 -9.71
CA ALA A 109 -5.98 -18.69 -10.75
C ALA A 109 -5.25 -19.98 -10.27
N GLY A 110 -4.85 -20.05 -9.00
CA GLY A 110 -4.23 -21.23 -8.40
C GLY A 110 -2.70 -21.27 -8.48
N VAL A 111 -2.06 -20.17 -8.88
CA VAL A 111 -0.59 -20.10 -8.89
C VAL A 111 -0.06 -20.04 -7.46
N SER A 112 0.99 -20.81 -7.17
CA SER A 112 1.61 -20.84 -5.86
C SER A 112 2.16 -19.45 -5.44
N PRO A 113 1.90 -18.98 -4.22
CA PRO A 113 2.49 -17.74 -3.69
C PRO A 113 4.02 -17.71 -3.77
N ILE A 114 4.67 -18.87 -3.63
CA ILE A 114 6.13 -19.00 -3.72
C ILE A 114 6.61 -18.70 -5.14
N GLU A 115 5.92 -19.21 -6.15
CA GLU A 115 6.26 -18.95 -7.56
C GLU A 115 6.03 -17.49 -7.94
N ILE A 116 4.95 -16.88 -7.44
CA ILE A 116 4.68 -15.45 -7.63
C ILE A 116 5.82 -14.63 -7.01
N LYS A 117 6.21 -14.94 -5.78
CA LYS A 117 7.32 -14.26 -5.10
C LYS A 117 8.62 -14.37 -5.90
N ARG A 118 8.96 -15.56 -6.38
CA ARG A 118 10.16 -15.76 -7.22
C ARG A 118 10.13 -14.91 -8.50
N GLY A 119 8.96 -14.83 -9.14
CA GLY A 119 8.77 -13.98 -10.31
C GLY A 119 8.95 -12.50 -10.01
N MET A 120 8.41 -12.03 -8.88
CA MET A 120 8.55 -10.65 -8.41
C MET A 120 10.02 -10.32 -8.09
N ASP A 121 10.74 -11.21 -7.41
CA ASP A 121 12.15 -11.03 -7.08
C ASP A 121 13.00 -10.89 -8.37
N LYS A 122 12.82 -11.78 -9.35
CA LYS A 122 13.51 -11.71 -10.66
C LYS A 122 13.18 -10.42 -11.41
N ALA A 123 11.92 -10.00 -11.43
CA ALA A 123 11.51 -8.77 -12.08
C ALA A 123 12.15 -7.55 -11.40
N SER A 124 12.20 -7.52 -10.08
CA SER A 124 12.84 -6.46 -9.31
C SER A 124 14.33 -6.34 -9.63
N GLU A 125 15.06 -7.46 -9.64
CA GLU A 125 16.48 -7.49 -10.01
C GLU A 125 16.72 -6.95 -11.44
N ALA A 126 15.94 -7.42 -12.41
CA ALA A 126 16.06 -6.97 -13.79
C ALA A 126 15.76 -5.47 -13.97
N ILE A 127 14.78 -4.94 -13.24
CA ILE A 127 14.44 -3.51 -13.25
C ILE A 127 15.57 -2.70 -12.63
N VAL A 128 16.10 -3.12 -11.49
CA VAL A 128 17.21 -2.44 -10.80
C VAL A 128 18.45 -2.40 -11.70
N ASP A 129 18.79 -3.53 -12.35
CA ASP A 129 19.94 -3.57 -13.26
C ASP A 129 19.72 -2.65 -14.46
N LYS A 130 18.52 -2.62 -15.03
CA LYS A 130 18.21 -1.70 -16.12
C LYS A 130 18.29 -0.23 -15.72
N LEU A 131 17.85 0.10 -14.51
CA LEU A 131 17.95 1.48 -13.99
C LEU A 131 19.40 1.93 -13.76
N LYS A 132 20.32 1.00 -13.46
CA LYS A 132 21.74 1.32 -13.34
C LYS A 132 22.42 1.64 -14.66
N GLU A 133 21.84 1.20 -15.78
CA GLU A 133 22.37 1.47 -17.13
C GLU A 133 21.98 2.85 -17.67
N ILE A 134 20.98 3.49 -17.07
CA ILE A 134 20.45 4.80 -17.45
C ILE A 134 21.11 5.90 -16.60
#